data_a2ef8bfab6a934a67ccf2320b0c9462b
#
_entry.id   a2ef8bfab6a934a67ccf2320b0c9462b
#
_cell.length_a   1.000
_cell.length_b   1.000
_cell.length_c   1.000
_cell.angle_alpha   90.00
_cell.angle_beta   90.00
_cell.angle_gamma   90.00
#
_symmetry.space_group_name_H-M   'P 1'
#
loop_
_entity.id
_entity.type
_entity.pdbx_description
1 polymer ?
#
loop_
_entity_poly.entity_id
_entity_poly.type
_entity_poly.pdbx_seq_one_letter_code
_entity_poly.pdbx_strand_id
1 'polypeptide(L)'
;MTSRRLRIALVLNRFWPEVGGAETNLYFQAVELAKHYDVTVFTPKRLADEADHETHAGFTVQRLPDALNRGRRYPNLAARTFMPALLPRLLRGGFDVVQAFPSLNYNTLLAFAATRLTRTPLIFCSFDFLDYASLIRARGGRMDVNVIADYVPSRREAYVLRRVEHIFAISQRELAFFHRYNPHASYSPVPVLVDEYLEPAPSPRERYGIGSDEFVFLCLGRVSEIKGQDLALEAFIRVQHQLPGSRLVIVGRSDYEEGFVAAMKRRIEEAQLGDRVVFTGMVDRPDVIAWLAHADAHVIPVRFMNSGAVVAETWAAGTVVIQSDAVDPNYVIDGANGYLFPAESVDALAGKMRTACHNRASLPAMAVHGRRFVLENLTYQRLVEIYSEVYRRLVPQAFA
;
A
#
# COMPACT_ATOMS: atom_id res chain seq x y z
N MET A 1 -35.50 -0.87 20.82
CA MET A 1 -34.55 -2.01 20.83
C MET A 1 -33.26 -1.51 20.24
N THR A 2 -32.19 -1.43 21.01
CA THR A 2 -30.87 -1.10 20.47
C THR A 2 -30.41 -2.27 19.59
N SER A 3 -30.31 -2.06 18.27
CA SER A 3 -29.81 -3.08 17.35
C SER A 3 -28.41 -3.48 17.79
N ARG A 4 -28.17 -4.77 17.96
CA ARG A 4 -26.84 -5.32 18.30
C ARG A 4 -25.86 -4.92 17.20
N ARG A 5 -24.68 -4.34 17.56
CA ARG A 5 -23.61 -4.11 16.59
C ARG A 5 -23.15 -5.44 16.00
N LEU A 6 -22.92 -5.44 14.67
CA LEU A 6 -22.28 -6.58 13.99
C LEU A 6 -20.91 -6.87 14.59
N ARG A 7 -20.64 -8.17 14.82
CA ARG A 7 -19.36 -8.67 15.32
C ARG A 7 -18.49 -9.15 14.18
N ILE A 8 -17.37 -8.50 13.96
CA ILE A 8 -16.47 -8.74 12.84
C ILE A 8 -15.14 -9.28 13.37
N ALA A 9 -14.69 -10.41 12.83
CA ALA A 9 -13.35 -10.93 13.06
C ALA A 9 -12.43 -10.55 11.90
N LEU A 10 -11.31 -9.90 12.18
CA LEU A 10 -10.23 -9.65 11.22
C LEU A 10 -9.10 -10.64 11.52
N VAL A 11 -8.75 -11.49 10.57
CA VAL A 11 -7.69 -12.50 10.69
C VAL A 11 -6.47 -12.01 9.92
N LEU A 12 -5.41 -11.65 10.63
CA LEU A 12 -4.22 -11.02 10.11
C LEU A 12 -2.97 -11.87 10.40
N ASN A 13 -1.98 -11.82 9.51
CA ASN A 13 -0.69 -12.49 9.73
C ASN A 13 0.34 -11.59 10.42
N ARG A 14 0.15 -10.30 10.34
CA ARG A 14 0.95 -9.25 10.98
C ARG A 14 0.03 -8.09 11.33
N PHE A 15 0.32 -7.44 12.44
CA PHE A 15 -0.46 -6.31 12.92
C PHE A 15 0.41 -5.40 13.79
N TRP A 16 -0.12 -4.22 14.11
CA TRP A 16 0.47 -3.30 15.07
C TRP A 16 0.88 -4.02 16.39
N PRO A 17 2.04 -3.69 17.04
CA PRO A 17 2.92 -2.53 16.78
C PRO A 17 3.98 -2.73 15.69
N GLU A 18 3.91 -3.77 14.87
CA GLU A 18 4.79 -3.89 13.71
C GLU A 18 4.50 -2.76 12.72
N VAL A 19 5.58 -2.09 12.23
CA VAL A 19 5.47 -0.95 11.33
C VAL A 19 5.76 -1.38 9.90
N GLY A 20 4.80 -1.16 9.02
CA GLY A 20 4.88 -1.34 7.57
C GLY A 20 3.64 -0.75 6.91
N GLY A 21 3.66 -0.54 5.60
CA GLY A 21 2.52 0.07 4.90
C GLY A 21 1.22 -0.70 5.06
N ALA A 22 1.29 -2.04 5.00
CA ALA A 22 0.12 -2.91 5.18
C ALA A 22 -0.38 -2.90 6.63
N GLU A 23 0.53 -3.04 7.60
CA GLU A 23 0.22 -3.10 9.02
C GLU A 23 -0.42 -1.79 9.50
N THR A 24 0.15 -0.66 9.09
CA THR A 24 -0.39 0.68 9.38
C THR A 24 -1.78 0.87 8.76
N ASN A 25 -1.95 0.46 7.50
CA ASN A 25 -3.24 0.56 6.83
C ASN A 25 -4.32 -0.29 7.54
N LEU A 26 -4.00 -1.55 7.86
CA LEU A 26 -4.93 -2.45 8.56
C LEU A 26 -5.28 -1.97 9.97
N TYR A 27 -4.35 -1.30 10.64
CA TYR A 27 -4.60 -0.66 11.94
C TYR A 27 -5.67 0.44 11.81
N PHE A 28 -5.50 1.41 10.92
CA PHE A 28 -6.49 2.47 10.74
C PHE A 28 -7.82 1.98 10.16
N GLN A 29 -7.78 0.92 9.35
CA GLN A 29 -8.99 0.22 8.93
C GLN A 29 -9.76 -0.36 10.12
N ALA A 30 -9.07 -1.01 11.08
CA ALA A 30 -9.71 -1.53 12.30
C ALA A 30 -10.27 -0.41 13.17
N VAL A 31 -9.54 0.72 13.30
CA VAL A 31 -10.02 1.93 14.01
C VAL A 31 -11.32 2.45 13.39
N GLU A 32 -11.37 2.61 12.09
CA GLU A 32 -12.56 3.15 11.42
C GLU A 32 -13.75 2.18 11.48
N LEU A 33 -13.51 0.88 11.27
CA LEU A 33 -14.54 -0.16 11.42
C LEU A 33 -15.12 -0.19 12.83
N ALA A 34 -14.29 0.02 13.87
CA ALA A 34 -14.72 -0.03 15.27
C ALA A 34 -15.69 1.10 15.66
N LYS A 35 -15.75 2.19 14.89
CA LYS A 35 -16.78 3.23 15.08
C LYS A 35 -18.19 2.70 14.81
N HIS A 36 -18.33 1.70 13.96
CA HIS A 36 -19.60 1.16 13.47
C HIS A 36 -19.89 -0.27 13.94
N TYR A 37 -18.87 -1.08 14.21
CA TYR A 37 -18.94 -2.52 14.43
C TYR A 37 -18.19 -2.93 15.70
N ASP A 38 -18.51 -4.13 16.22
CA ASP A 38 -17.71 -4.80 17.27
C ASP A 38 -16.59 -5.60 16.60
N VAL A 39 -15.36 -5.03 16.59
CA VAL A 39 -14.23 -5.56 15.83
C VAL A 39 -13.27 -6.31 16.73
N THR A 40 -12.94 -7.54 16.36
CA THR A 40 -11.88 -8.34 16.99
C THR A 40 -10.81 -8.68 15.94
N VAL A 41 -9.59 -8.28 16.20
CA VAL A 41 -8.40 -8.61 15.40
C VAL A 41 -7.72 -9.84 15.97
N PHE A 42 -7.53 -10.88 15.17
CA PHE A 42 -6.72 -12.07 15.48
C PHE A 42 -5.38 -11.97 14.74
N THR A 43 -4.28 -12.00 15.48
CA THR A 43 -2.92 -11.89 14.93
C THR A 43 -1.96 -12.80 15.70
N PRO A 44 -0.84 -13.23 15.10
CA PRO A 44 0.16 -14.00 15.83
C PRO A 44 0.82 -13.19 16.94
N LYS A 45 1.05 -13.82 18.08
CA LYS A 45 1.92 -13.29 19.13
C LYS A 45 3.37 -13.40 18.69
N ARG A 46 4.07 -12.28 18.61
CA ARG A 46 5.45 -12.20 18.14
C ARG A 46 6.46 -12.13 19.27
N LEU A 47 6.16 -11.36 20.30
CA LEU A 47 7.02 -11.14 21.45
C LEU A 47 6.40 -11.77 22.70
N ALA A 48 7.23 -12.24 23.62
CA ALA A 48 6.76 -12.87 24.83
C ALA A 48 6.04 -11.89 25.77
N ASP A 49 6.41 -10.64 25.73
CA ASP A 49 5.88 -9.52 26.53
C ASP A 49 4.64 -8.85 25.92
N GLU A 50 4.25 -9.21 24.69
CA GLU A 50 2.98 -8.73 24.13
C GLU A 50 1.79 -9.29 24.91
N ALA A 51 0.79 -8.46 25.18
CA ALA A 51 -0.46 -8.88 25.77
C ALA A 51 -1.22 -9.84 24.85
N ASP A 52 -1.72 -10.95 25.40
CA ASP A 52 -2.54 -11.91 24.64
C ASP A 52 -3.89 -11.31 24.24
N HIS A 53 -4.36 -10.33 25.03
CA HIS A 53 -5.63 -9.64 24.81
C HIS A 53 -5.50 -8.19 25.23
N GLU A 54 -5.90 -7.28 24.35
CA GLU A 54 -5.94 -5.84 24.63
C GLU A 54 -7.09 -5.17 23.88
N THR A 55 -7.59 -4.08 24.43
CA THR A 55 -8.54 -3.18 23.74
C THR A 55 -7.79 -1.94 23.33
N HIS A 56 -7.88 -1.57 22.06
CA HIS A 56 -7.17 -0.43 21.50
C HIS A 56 -8.08 0.31 20.51
N ALA A 57 -8.19 1.63 20.66
CA ALA A 57 -8.96 2.50 19.76
C ALA A 57 -10.37 1.98 19.40
N GLY A 58 -11.05 1.31 20.34
CA GLY A 58 -12.42 0.81 20.18
C GLY A 58 -12.54 -0.61 19.61
N PHE A 59 -11.45 -1.27 19.26
CA PHE A 59 -11.42 -2.67 18.84
C PHE A 59 -10.61 -3.55 19.80
N THR A 60 -10.84 -4.85 19.74
CA THR A 60 -10.12 -5.86 20.54
C THR A 60 -9.04 -6.52 19.71
N VAL A 61 -7.82 -6.66 20.24
CA VAL A 61 -6.74 -7.46 19.66
C VAL A 61 -6.56 -8.74 20.48
N GLN A 62 -6.60 -9.88 19.81
CA GLN A 62 -6.24 -11.18 20.37
C GLN A 62 -4.99 -11.71 19.69
N ARG A 63 -3.86 -11.72 20.41
CA ARG A 63 -2.61 -12.31 19.94
C ARG A 63 -2.56 -13.79 20.29
N LEU A 64 -2.48 -14.61 19.25
CA LEU A 64 -2.50 -16.07 19.41
C LEU A 64 -1.10 -16.65 19.22
N PRO A 65 -0.74 -17.71 19.95
CA PRO A 65 0.53 -18.39 19.77
C PRO A 65 0.73 -18.85 18.33
N ASP A 66 1.87 -18.49 17.73
CA ASP A 66 2.30 -18.96 16.41
C ASP A 66 3.07 -20.27 16.56
N ALA A 67 2.52 -21.36 16.05
CA ALA A 67 3.13 -22.69 16.18
C ALA A 67 4.39 -22.87 15.32
N LEU A 68 4.54 -22.08 14.26
CA LEU A 68 5.70 -22.14 13.34
C LEU A 68 6.86 -21.24 13.81
N ASN A 69 6.57 -20.19 14.58
CA ASN A 69 7.53 -19.12 14.85
C ASN A 69 7.63 -18.76 16.34
N ARG A 70 7.69 -19.73 17.23
CA ARG A 70 7.79 -19.49 18.67
C ARG A 70 9.06 -18.70 19.02
N GLY A 71 8.86 -17.45 19.49
CA GLY A 71 9.91 -16.62 20.08
C GLY A 71 10.95 -16.04 19.09
N ARG A 72 10.66 -15.98 17.81
CA ARG A 72 11.56 -15.43 16.81
C ARG A 72 11.02 -14.11 16.22
N ARG A 73 11.81 -13.04 16.22
CA ARG A 73 11.57 -11.84 15.42
C ARG A 73 11.83 -12.17 13.94
N TYR A 74 10.82 -12.05 13.08
CA TYR A 74 10.99 -12.32 11.64
C TYR A 74 10.73 -11.05 10.82
N PRO A 75 11.74 -10.51 10.13
CA PRO A 75 11.52 -9.39 9.23
C PRO A 75 10.79 -9.79 7.92
N ASN A 76 10.81 -11.07 7.50
CA ASN A 76 10.42 -11.42 6.12
C ASN A 76 9.53 -12.66 5.95
N LEU A 77 8.85 -13.19 6.99
CA LEU A 77 8.10 -14.45 6.87
C LEU A 77 6.60 -14.34 7.21
N ALA A 78 5.96 -13.21 6.87
CA ALA A 78 4.51 -13.02 7.06
C ALA A 78 3.64 -14.12 6.44
N ALA A 79 4.12 -14.78 5.38
CA ALA A 79 3.40 -15.85 4.70
C ALA A 79 3.37 -17.19 5.48
N ARG A 80 4.21 -17.37 6.50
CA ARG A 80 4.35 -18.66 7.20
C ARG A 80 4.02 -18.55 8.69
N THR A 81 2.82 -18.07 9.00
CA THR A 81 2.30 -18.08 10.36
C THR A 81 1.20 -19.12 10.50
N PHE A 82 1.11 -19.74 11.67
CA PHE A 82 0.08 -20.73 11.97
C PHE A 82 -0.38 -20.57 13.40
N MET A 83 -1.64 -20.18 13.58
CA MET A 83 -2.33 -19.97 14.86
C MET A 83 -3.37 -21.08 15.11
N PRO A 84 -3.00 -22.26 15.63
CA PRO A 84 -3.97 -23.34 15.82
C PRO A 84 -5.18 -22.94 16.69
N ALA A 85 -4.93 -22.05 17.67
CA ALA A 85 -5.97 -21.54 18.57
C ALA A 85 -7.02 -20.65 17.88
N LEU A 86 -6.77 -20.20 16.63
CA LEU A 86 -7.71 -19.40 15.84
C LEU A 86 -9.02 -20.18 15.58
N LEU A 87 -8.92 -21.44 15.21
CA LEU A 87 -10.10 -22.27 14.90
C LEU A 87 -11.12 -22.30 16.04
N PRO A 88 -10.79 -22.74 17.28
CA PRO A 88 -11.75 -22.75 18.38
C PRO A 88 -12.20 -21.34 18.79
N ARG A 89 -11.40 -20.29 18.58
CA ARG A 89 -11.81 -18.90 18.86
C ARG A 89 -12.89 -18.44 17.88
N LEU A 90 -12.74 -18.72 16.59
CA LEU A 90 -13.74 -18.38 15.59
C LEU A 90 -15.04 -19.22 15.79
N LEU A 91 -14.93 -20.52 16.09
CA LEU A 91 -16.10 -21.39 16.32
C LEU A 91 -16.96 -20.94 17.49
N ARG A 92 -16.35 -20.42 18.57
CA ARG A 92 -17.06 -19.99 19.79
C ARG A 92 -17.33 -18.49 19.83
N GLY A 93 -16.73 -17.71 18.92
CA GLY A 93 -16.74 -16.26 18.98
C GLY A 93 -18.08 -15.62 18.64
N GLY A 94 -18.97 -16.30 17.94
CA GLY A 94 -20.28 -15.77 17.54
C GLY A 94 -20.14 -14.55 16.62
N PHE A 95 -19.17 -14.56 15.68
CA PHE A 95 -18.97 -13.51 14.70
C PHE A 95 -20.03 -13.57 13.61
N ASP A 96 -20.44 -12.40 13.14
CA ASP A 96 -21.39 -12.26 12.04
C ASP A 96 -20.68 -12.27 10.70
N VAL A 97 -19.41 -11.79 10.65
CA VAL A 97 -18.55 -11.77 9.48
C VAL A 97 -17.11 -12.07 9.89
N VAL A 98 -16.40 -12.82 9.07
CA VAL A 98 -14.94 -13.04 9.18
C VAL A 98 -14.27 -12.47 7.95
N GLN A 99 -13.23 -11.64 8.14
CA GLN A 99 -12.36 -11.16 7.07
C GLN A 99 -10.96 -11.72 7.26
N ALA A 100 -10.36 -12.28 6.20
CA ALA A 100 -9.01 -12.83 6.23
C ALA A 100 -8.07 -12.07 5.29
N PHE A 101 -6.88 -11.73 5.78
CA PHE A 101 -5.84 -10.94 5.12
C PHE A 101 -4.48 -11.62 5.22
N PRO A 102 -3.52 -11.26 4.42
CA PRO A 102 -3.59 -10.70 3.06
C PRO A 102 -3.56 -11.80 2.01
N SER A 103 -3.23 -13.04 2.42
CA SER A 103 -2.91 -14.18 1.54
C SER A 103 -3.63 -15.46 1.95
N LEU A 104 -3.69 -16.43 1.04
CA LEU A 104 -4.32 -17.74 1.26
C LEU A 104 -3.39 -18.70 2.05
N ASN A 105 -3.01 -18.29 3.25
CA ASN A 105 -2.13 -19.04 4.16
C ASN A 105 -2.90 -19.99 5.10
N TYR A 106 -2.18 -20.61 6.04
CA TYR A 106 -2.77 -21.53 7.02
C TYR A 106 -3.87 -20.90 7.88
N ASN A 107 -3.72 -19.63 8.29
CA ASN A 107 -4.71 -18.94 9.11
C ASN A 107 -6.00 -18.64 8.32
N THR A 108 -5.87 -18.28 7.04
CA THR A 108 -7.01 -18.14 6.12
C THR A 108 -7.73 -19.47 5.94
N LEU A 109 -7.01 -20.59 5.88
CA LEU A 109 -7.62 -21.94 5.82
C LEU A 109 -8.36 -22.30 7.11
N LEU A 110 -7.81 -21.96 8.28
CA LEU A 110 -8.51 -22.15 9.55
C LEU A 110 -9.77 -21.29 9.63
N ALA A 111 -9.70 -20.04 9.20
CA ALA A 111 -10.86 -19.16 9.09
C ALA A 111 -11.91 -19.73 8.14
N PHE A 112 -11.49 -20.21 6.96
CA PHE A 112 -12.38 -20.89 6.00
C PHE A 112 -13.06 -22.12 6.62
N ALA A 113 -12.33 -22.98 7.31
CA ALA A 113 -12.89 -24.14 7.97
C ALA A 113 -13.91 -23.75 9.08
N ALA A 114 -13.55 -22.77 9.91
CA ALA A 114 -14.45 -22.28 10.97
C ALA A 114 -15.75 -21.73 10.38
N THR A 115 -15.66 -20.90 9.35
CA THR A 115 -16.82 -20.23 8.74
C THR A 115 -17.75 -21.23 8.02
N ARG A 116 -17.22 -22.32 7.44
CA ARG A 116 -18.06 -23.41 6.91
C ARG A 116 -18.86 -24.13 7.99
N LEU A 117 -18.25 -24.33 9.18
CA LEU A 117 -18.91 -25.02 10.31
C LEU A 117 -19.95 -24.12 10.99
N THR A 118 -19.68 -22.82 11.12
CA THR A 118 -20.59 -21.86 11.76
C THR A 118 -21.61 -21.24 10.81
N ARG A 119 -21.47 -21.45 9.50
CA ARG A 119 -22.24 -20.77 8.45
C ARG A 119 -22.08 -19.24 8.46
N THR A 120 -20.93 -18.76 8.95
CA THR A 120 -20.57 -17.35 8.96
C THR A 120 -19.96 -17.01 7.60
N PRO A 121 -20.29 -15.89 6.95
CA PRO A 121 -19.64 -15.49 5.71
C PRO A 121 -18.16 -15.16 5.94
N LEU A 122 -17.31 -15.64 5.01
CA LEU A 122 -15.90 -15.33 4.94
C LEU A 122 -15.65 -14.38 3.76
N ILE A 123 -15.04 -13.24 4.05
CA ILE A 123 -14.54 -12.30 3.06
C ILE A 123 -13.03 -12.45 2.98
N PHE A 124 -12.51 -12.67 1.80
CA PHE A 124 -11.07 -12.60 1.56
C PHE A 124 -10.70 -11.18 1.13
N CYS A 125 -9.77 -10.57 1.84
CA CYS A 125 -9.28 -9.22 1.54
C CYS A 125 -7.84 -9.34 1.04
N SER A 126 -7.62 -9.05 -0.22
CA SER A 126 -6.28 -8.98 -0.78
C SER A 126 -5.52 -7.79 -0.22
N PHE A 127 -4.26 -8.01 0.10
CA PHE A 127 -3.31 -6.96 0.44
C PHE A 127 -1.91 -7.53 0.18
N ASP A 128 -1.46 -7.49 -1.07
CA ASP A 128 -0.28 -8.23 -1.54
C ASP A 128 -0.43 -9.75 -1.36
N PHE A 129 -1.49 -10.34 -1.93
CA PHE A 129 -1.80 -11.76 -1.74
C PHE A 129 -0.76 -12.71 -2.36
N LEU A 130 0.06 -12.24 -3.28
CA LEU A 130 1.13 -12.99 -3.92
C LEU A 130 2.46 -12.84 -3.16
N ASP A 131 3.21 -13.93 -3.06
CA ASP A 131 4.62 -13.86 -2.70
C ASP A 131 5.44 -13.39 -3.91
N TYR A 132 5.46 -12.06 -4.09
CA TYR A 132 6.19 -11.43 -5.20
C TYR A 132 7.67 -11.82 -5.23
N ALA A 133 8.30 -12.00 -4.07
CA ALA A 133 9.71 -12.38 -4.02
C ALA A 133 9.95 -13.77 -4.64
N SER A 134 9.06 -14.73 -4.39
CA SER A 134 9.12 -16.04 -5.04
C SER A 134 8.80 -15.99 -6.54
N LEU A 135 7.84 -15.16 -6.93
CA LEU A 135 7.48 -14.96 -8.34
C LEU A 135 8.61 -14.30 -9.13
N ILE A 136 9.25 -13.27 -8.57
CA ILE A 136 10.41 -12.61 -9.18
C ILE A 136 11.54 -13.63 -9.39
N ARG A 137 11.86 -14.44 -8.37
CA ARG A 137 12.88 -15.50 -8.50
C ARG A 137 12.54 -16.51 -9.59
N ALA A 138 11.29 -16.95 -9.67
CA ALA A 138 10.82 -17.90 -10.68
C ALA A 138 10.90 -17.35 -12.12
N ARG A 139 10.89 -16.01 -12.26
CA ARG A 139 10.98 -15.30 -13.55
C ARG A 139 12.38 -14.76 -13.86
N GLY A 140 13.41 -15.32 -13.22
CA GLY A 140 14.79 -14.92 -13.48
C GLY A 140 15.14 -13.50 -12.99
N GLY A 141 14.47 -13.03 -11.93
CA GLY A 141 14.69 -11.71 -11.33
C GLY A 141 13.85 -10.58 -11.93
N ARG A 142 13.04 -10.85 -12.94
CA ARG A 142 12.20 -9.82 -13.60
C ARG A 142 10.79 -9.78 -13.03
N MET A 143 10.29 -8.59 -12.84
CA MET A 143 8.90 -8.33 -12.47
C MET A 143 8.27 -7.40 -13.49
N ASP A 144 7.14 -7.80 -14.03
CA ASP A 144 6.38 -7.00 -14.97
C ASP A 144 4.89 -6.93 -14.58
N VAL A 145 4.12 -6.15 -15.32
CA VAL A 145 2.69 -5.93 -15.07
C VAL A 145 1.83 -7.19 -15.21
N ASN A 146 2.34 -8.25 -15.84
CA ASN A 146 1.59 -9.49 -16.10
C ASN A 146 1.72 -10.51 -14.97
N VAL A 147 2.55 -10.24 -13.95
CA VAL A 147 2.84 -11.20 -12.86
C VAL A 147 1.58 -11.73 -12.18
N ILE A 148 0.56 -10.89 -12.01
CA ILE A 148 -0.72 -11.28 -11.40
C ILE A 148 -1.56 -12.10 -12.38
N ALA A 149 -1.60 -11.68 -13.65
CA ALA A 149 -2.39 -12.36 -14.69
C ALA A 149 -1.89 -13.78 -14.93
N ASP A 150 -0.57 -14.00 -14.88
CA ASP A 150 0.07 -15.29 -15.14
C ASP A 150 0.11 -16.22 -13.92
N TYR A 151 -0.27 -15.70 -12.74
CA TYR A 151 -0.30 -16.53 -11.54
C TYR A 151 -1.34 -17.64 -11.63
N VAL A 152 -0.91 -18.86 -11.35
CA VAL A 152 -1.78 -20.04 -11.28
C VAL A 152 -1.88 -20.49 -9.82
N PRO A 153 -3.02 -20.29 -9.16
CA PRO A 153 -3.19 -20.72 -7.78
C PRO A 153 -3.19 -22.26 -7.67
N SER A 154 -2.70 -22.75 -6.56
CA SER A 154 -2.80 -24.18 -6.23
C SER A 154 -4.26 -24.63 -6.22
N ARG A 155 -4.50 -25.96 -6.33
CA ARG A 155 -5.86 -26.52 -6.25
C ARG A 155 -6.59 -26.10 -4.96
N ARG A 156 -5.84 -26.00 -3.86
CA ARG A 156 -6.37 -25.59 -2.55
C ARG A 156 -6.77 -24.11 -2.55
N GLU A 157 -5.91 -23.24 -3.06
CA GLU A 157 -6.20 -21.80 -3.18
C GLU A 157 -7.40 -21.55 -4.09
N ALA A 158 -7.42 -22.17 -5.27
CA ALA A 158 -8.54 -22.08 -6.18
C ALA A 158 -9.86 -22.61 -5.56
N TYR A 159 -9.78 -23.65 -4.72
CA TYR A 159 -10.94 -24.16 -3.99
C TYR A 159 -11.50 -23.13 -2.99
N VAL A 160 -10.64 -22.45 -2.23
CA VAL A 160 -11.04 -21.41 -1.27
C VAL A 160 -11.60 -20.19 -2.01
N LEU A 161 -10.87 -19.68 -3.00
CA LEU A 161 -11.30 -18.51 -3.78
C LEU A 161 -12.69 -18.65 -4.38
N ARG A 162 -13.02 -19.85 -4.88
CA ARG A 162 -14.36 -20.12 -5.45
C ARG A 162 -15.48 -20.21 -4.42
N ARG A 163 -15.18 -20.26 -3.12
CA ARG A 163 -16.15 -20.55 -2.05
C ARG A 163 -16.24 -19.51 -0.96
N VAL A 164 -15.36 -18.52 -0.92
CA VAL A 164 -15.53 -17.36 -0.06
C VAL A 164 -16.71 -16.54 -0.55
N GLU A 165 -17.46 -15.92 0.34
CA GLU A 165 -18.68 -15.18 -0.01
C GLU A 165 -18.40 -13.88 -0.73
N HIS A 166 -17.19 -13.29 -0.52
CA HIS A 166 -16.76 -12.10 -1.22
C HIS A 166 -15.23 -12.00 -1.24
N ILE A 167 -14.69 -11.29 -2.25
CA ILE A 167 -13.27 -10.95 -2.35
C ILE A 167 -13.13 -9.45 -2.55
N PHE A 168 -12.34 -8.78 -1.70
CA PHE A 168 -11.89 -7.42 -1.94
C PHE A 168 -10.50 -7.43 -2.58
N ALA A 169 -10.38 -6.82 -3.74
CA ALA A 169 -9.14 -6.65 -4.49
C ALA A 169 -8.67 -5.19 -4.40
N ILE A 170 -7.38 -4.96 -4.17
CA ILE A 170 -6.81 -3.60 -4.03
C ILE A 170 -6.39 -2.99 -5.37
N SER A 171 -6.45 -3.74 -6.46
CA SER A 171 -6.08 -3.27 -7.80
C SER A 171 -7.00 -3.84 -8.87
N GLN A 172 -6.99 -3.23 -10.06
CA GLN A 172 -7.77 -3.73 -11.20
C GLN A 172 -7.19 -5.05 -11.74
N ARG A 173 -5.86 -5.22 -11.66
CA ARG A 173 -5.19 -6.49 -12.03
C ARG A 173 -5.62 -7.63 -11.12
N GLU A 174 -5.66 -7.38 -9.80
CA GLU A 174 -6.16 -8.38 -8.84
C GLU A 174 -7.65 -8.66 -9.05
N LEU A 175 -8.46 -7.64 -9.29
CA LEU A 175 -9.88 -7.79 -9.53
C LEU A 175 -10.13 -8.67 -10.77
N ALA A 176 -9.43 -8.42 -11.88
CA ALA A 176 -9.50 -9.23 -13.08
C ALA A 176 -9.03 -10.67 -12.83
N PHE A 177 -7.99 -10.85 -12.01
CA PHE A 177 -7.55 -12.18 -11.59
C PHE A 177 -8.62 -12.90 -10.76
N PHE A 178 -9.18 -12.27 -9.73
CA PHE A 178 -10.16 -12.90 -8.84
C PHE A 178 -11.48 -13.21 -9.54
N HIS A 179 -11.92 -12.40 -10.49
CA HIS A 179 -13.12 -12.70 -11.29
C HIS A 179 -13.05 -14.03 -12.05
N ARG A 180 -11.85 -14.57 -12.33
CA ARG A 180 -11.70 -15.92 -12.91
C ARG A 180 -12.12 -17.03 -11.93
N TYR A 181 -12.19 -16.73 -10.64
CA TYR A 181 -12.51 -17.70 -9.58
C TYR A 181 -13.79 -17.39 -8.83
N ASN A 182 -14.11 -16.11 -8.64
CA ASN A 182 -15.23 -15.69 -7.85
C ASN A 182 -15.92 -14.45 -8.47
N PRO A 183 -17.17 -14.57 -8.93
CA PRO A 183 -17.90 -13.43 -9.51
C PRO A 183 -18.27 -12.35 -8.48
N HIS A 184 -18.17 -12.65 -7.19
CA HIS A 184 -18.45 -11.72 -6.12
C HIS A 184 -17.22 -10.92 -5.67
N ALA A 185 -16.14 -10.89 -6.47
CA ALA A 185 -15.02 -10.00 -6.22
C ALA A 185 -15.41 -8.55 -6.57
N SER A 186 -14.92 -7.60 -5.76
CA SER A 186 -15.04 -6.17 -6.04
C SER A 186 -13.76 -5.42 -5.68
N TYR A 187 -13.60 -4.25 -6.27
CA TYR A 187 -12.50 -3.37 -5.96
C TYR A 187 -12.70 -2.71 -4.61
N SER A 188 -11.65 -2.66 -3.81
CA SER A 188 -11.55 -1.96 -2.55
C SER A 188 -10.29 -1.10 -2.56
N PRO A 189 -10.38 0.22 -2.58
CA PRO A 189 -9.21 1.09 -2.61
C PRO A 189 -8.37 0.94 -1.34
N VAL A 190 -7.08 1.18 -1.46
CA VAL A 190 -6.20 1.36 -0.30
C VAL A 190 -6.33 2.80 0.17
N PRO A 191 -6.93 3.07 1.34
CA PRO A 191 -7.17 4.41 1.81
C PRO A 191 -5.91 5.07 2.36
N VAL A 192 -5.95 6.39 2.49
CA VAL A 192 -4.92 7.20 3.12
C VAL A 192 -5.49 7.95 4.32
N LEU A 193 -4.66 8.14 5.36
CA LEU A 193 -5.00 8.93 6.52
C LEU A 193 -4.79 10.42 6.18
N VAL A 194 -5.86 11.05 5.65
CA VAL A 194 -5.78 12.43 5.13
C VAL A 194 -5.41 13.43 6.22
N ASP A 195 -5.86 13.20 7.46
CA ASP A 195 -5.64 14.09 8.60
C ASP A 195 -4.15 14.33 8.89
N GLU A 196 -3.28 13.36 8.58
CA GLU A 196 -1.82 13.53 8.74
C GLU A 196 -1.25 14.64 7.85
N TYR A 197 -1.95 15.03 6.78
CA TYR A 197 -1.51 16.01 5.77
C TYR A 197 -2.22 17.36 5.91
N LEU A 198 -3.04 17.57 6.94
CA LEU A 198 -3.74 18.82 7.16
C LEU A 198 -2.87 19.86 7.90
N GLU A 199 -1.98 19.37 8.76
CA GLU A 199 -1.10 20.23 9.52
C GLU A 199 0.11 20.67 8.70
N PRO A 200 0.51 21.95 8.78
CA PRO A 200 1.70 22.44 8.09
C PRO A 200 2.96 21.72 8.58
N ALA A 201 3.68 21.08 7.67
CA ALA A 201 4.97 20.47 7.95
C ALA A 201 6.11 21.48 7.67
N PRO A 202 7.17 21.56 8.51
CA PRO A 202 8.33 22.41 8.23
C PRO A 202 9.07 21.92 6.97
N SER A 203 9.54 22.86 6.15
CA SER A 203 10.26 22.52 4.93
C SER A 203 11.57 21.78 5.24
N PRO A 204 11.83 20.62 4.65
CA PRO A 204 13.09 19.91 4.83
C PRO A 204 14.21 20.43 3.93
N ARG A 205 13.92 21.31 2.97
CA ARG A 205 14.83 21.75 1.88
C ARG A 205 16.14 22.31 2.40
N GLU A 206 16.07 23.22 3.38
CA GLU A 206 17.25 23.90 3.94
C GLU A 206 18.27 22.93 4.53
N ARG A 207 17.78 21.87 5.20
CA ARG A 207 18.61 20.81 5.80
C ARG A 207 19.48 20.09 4.77
N TYR A 208 19.10 20.14 3.49
CA TYR A 208 19.79 19.49 2.36
C TYR A 208 20.37 20.52 1.37
N GLY A 209 20.49 21.79 1.77
CA GLY A 209 21.06 22.84 0.91
C GLY A 209 20.25 23.15 -0.35
N ILE A 210 18.93 22.99 -0.29
CA ILE A 210 18.01 23.22 -1.43
C ILE A 210 17.33 24.57 -1.24
N GLY A 211 17.50 25.47 -2.19
CA GLY A 211 16.88 26.79 -2.18
C GLY A 211 15.36 26.73 -2.32
N SER A 212 14.69 27.77 -1.83
CA SER A 212 13.21 27.85 -1.88
C SER A 212 12.66 27.98 -3.30
N ASP A 213 13.45 28.55 -4.21
CA ASP A 213 13.12 28.78 -5.61
C ASP A 213 13.46 27.59 -6.53
N GLU A 214 14.30 26.67 -6.06
CA GLU A 214 14.65 25.47 -6.83
C GLU A 214 13.44 24.54 -7.00
N PHE A 215 13.36 23.88 -8.16
CA PHE A 215 12.32 22.91 -8.44
C PHE A 215 12.73 21.52 -7.90
N VAL A 216 11.94 20.92 -7.05
CA VAL A 216 12.24 19.62 -6.43
C VAL A 216 11.41 18.51 -7.08
N PHE A 217 12.09 17.62 -7.79
CA PHE A 217 11.58 16.30 -8.14
C PHE A 217 11.86 15.34 -7.00
N LEU A 218 10.83 14.79 -6.39
CA LEU A 218 10.93 13.82 -5.28
C LEU A 218 10.78 12.40 -5.82
N CYS A 219 11.62 11.46 -5.38
CA CYS A 219 11.37 10.03 -5.46
C CYS A 219 11.30 9.46 -4.03
N LEU A 220 10.15 8.97 -3.63
CA LEU A 220 9.93 8.45 -2.26
C LEU A 220 9.75 6.93 -2.27
N GLY A 221 10.47 6.27 -1.36
CA GLY A 221 10.36 4.84 -1.11
C GLY A 221 11.71 4.14 -1.04
N ARG A 222 11.71 2.87 -0.66
CA ARG A 222 12.91 2.03 -0.65
C ARG A 222 13.60 2.09 -2.02
N VAL A 223 14.92 2.36 -2.01
CA VAL A 223 15.70 2.42 -3.25
C VAL A 223 15.92 0.99 -3.75
N SER A 224 15.33 0.68 -4.91
CA SER A 224 15.36 -0.66 -5.50
C SER A 224 14.98 -0.62 -6.98
N GLU A 225 15.42 -1.61 -7.74
CA GLU A 225 15.16 -1.70 -9.18
C GLU A 225 13.65 -1.62 -9.51
N ILE A 226 12.79 -2.30 -8.73
CA ILE A 226 11.35 -2.28 -8.94
C ILE A 226 10.72 -0.88 -8.77
N LYS A 227 11.34 -0.02 -7.93
CA LYS A 227 10.87 1.35 -7.69
C LYS A 227 11.35 2.34 -8.75
N GLY A 228 12.34 1.96 -9.58
CA GLY A 228 12.72 2.68 -10.77
C GLY A 228 13.42 4.02 -10.55
N GLN A 229 14.05 4.25 -9.38
CA GLN A 229 14.75 5.51 -9.15
C GLN A 229 15.91 5.75 -10.15
N ASP A 230 16.47 4.67 -10.72
CA ASP A 230 17.42 4.72 -11.83
C ASP A 230 16.81 5.35 -13.08
N LEU A 231 15.54 5.06 -13.40
CA LEU A 231 14.82 5.69 -14.51
C LEU A 231 14.62 7.19 -14.27
N ALA A 232 14.30 7.59 -13.04
CA ALA A 232 14.19 9.00 -12.67
C ALA A 232 15.54 9.71 -12.79
N LEU A 233 16.64 9.07 -12.35
CA LEU A 233 17.99 9.60 -12.51
C LEU A 233 18.36 9.79 -13.97
N GLU A 234 18.18 8.77 -14.82
CA GLU A 234 18.50 8.87 -16.25
C GLU A 234 17.63 9.92 -16.95
N ALA A 235 16.36 10.04 -16.59
CA ALA A 235 15.49 11.09 -17.12
C ALA A 235 15.97 12.48 -16.69
N PHE A 236 16.37 12.64 -15.43
CA PHE A 236 16.92 13.90 -14.92
C PHE A 236 18.24 14.28 -15.62
N ILE A 237 19.15 13.32 -15.82
CA ILE A 237 20.41 13.51 -16.57
C ILE A 237 20.12 14.06 -17.97
N ARG A 238 19.08 13.56 -18.66
CA ARG A 238 18.75 14.02 -20.03
C ARG A 238 18.23 15.46 -20.09
N VAL A 239 17.51 15.91 -19.06
CA VAL A 239 16.86 17.23 -19.06
C VAL A 239 17.55 18.29 -18.21
N GLN A 240 18.53 17.93 -17.41
CA GLN A 240 19.15 18.81 -16.41
C GLN A 240 19.65 20.14 -16.95
N HIS A 241 20.18 20.16 -18.18
CA HIS A 241 20.68 21.38 -18.81
C HIS A 241 19.55 22.35 -19.18
N GLN A 242 18.34 21.84 -19.37
CA GLN A 242 17.14 22.62 -19.65
C GLN A 242 16.43 23.09 -18.36
N LEU A 243 16.84 22.54 -17.21
CA LEU A 243 16.24 22.78 -15.90
C LEU A 243 17.31 23.18 -14.86
N PRO A 244 18.03 24.31 -15.05
CA PRO A 244 19.20 24.65 -14.24
C PRO A 244 18.90 24.81 -12.73
N GLY A 245 17.70 25.26 -12.37
CA GLY A 245 17.25 25.44 -10.98
C GLY A 245 16.44 24.24 -10.47
N SER A 246 16.82 23.00 -10.80
CA SER A 246 16.09 21.82 -10.32
C SER A 246 16.99 20.83 -9.59
N ARG A 247 16.38 20.07 -8.68
CA ARG A 247 16.98 19.01 -7.88
C ARG A 247 16.19 17.70 -8.01
N LEU A 248 16.88 16.58 -7.96
CA LEU A 248 16.27 15.26 -7.77
C LEU A 248 16.56 14.79 -6.34
N VAL A 249 15.53 14.58 -5.54
CA VAL A 249 15.64 14.13 -4.15
C VAL A 249 15.10 12.71 -4.03
N ILE A 250 15.94 11.80 -3.57
CA ILE A 250 15.62 10.38 -3.39
C ILE A 250 15.55 10.11 -1.88
N VAL A 251 14.31 9.92 -1.40
CA VAL A 251 14.00 9.71 0.01
C VAL A 251 13.67 8.25 0.25
N GLY A 252 14.44 7.60 1.10
CA GLY A 252 14.15 6.25 1.53
C GLY A 252 15.38 5.39 1.75
N ARG A 253 15.14 4.22 2.24
CA ARG A 253 16.15 3.24 2.62
C ARG A 253 16.94 2.76 1.39
N SER A 254 18.28 2.82 1.47
CA SER A 254 19.19 2.52 0.36
C SER A 254 20.15 1.33 0.61
N ASP A 255 19.95 0.59 1.70
CA ASP A 255 20.77 -0.56 2.12
C ASP A 255 20.17 -1.93 1.72
N TYR A 256 19.11 -1.93 0.91
CA TYR A 256 18.41 -3.16 0.50
C TYR A 256 19.01 -3.81 -0.75
N GLU A 257 19.41 -2.99 -1.72
CA GLU A 257 20.03 -3.40 -2.98
C GLU A 257 21.30 -2.57 -3.21
N GLU A 258 22.37 -2.88 -2.44
CA GLU A 258 23.60 -2.10 -2.40
C GLU A 258 24.25 -1.93 -3.80
N GLY A 259 24.25 -2.98 -4.60
CA GLY A 259 24.79 -2.94 -5.97
C GLY A 259 24.02 -1.98 -6.88
N PHE A 260 22.70 -1.92 -6.76
CA PHE A 260 21.85 -0.98 -7.50
C PHE A 260 22.13 0.45 -7.08
N VAL A 261 22.20 0.71 -5.77
CA VAL A 261 22.51 2.04 -5.23
C VAL A 261 23.91 2.50 -5.64
N ALA A 262 24.90 1.60 -5.59
CA ALA A 262 26.28 1.91 -6.01
C ALA A 262 26.36 2.25 -7.52
N ALA A 263 25.58 1.57 -8.35
CA ALA A 263 25.49 1.90 -9.77
C ALA A 263 24.89 3.29 -10.01
N MET A 264 23.83 3.64 -9.26
CA MET A 264 23.23 4.97 -9.33
C MET A 264 24.22 6.07 -8.91
N LYS A 265 24.95 5.87 -7.81
CA LYS A 265 25.95 6.85 -7.33
C LYS A 265 27.07 7.09 -8.36
N ARG A 266 27.61 6.01 -8.95
CA ARG A 266 28.60 6.14 -10.05
C ARG A 266 28.04 6.94 -11.22
N ARG A 267 26.80 6.68 -11.58
CA ARG A 267 26.12 7.39 -12.67
C ARG A 267 25.95 8.88 -12.40
N ILE A 268 25.72 9.26 -11.14
CA ILE A 268 25.67 10.66 -10.68
C ILE A 268 27.05 11.33 -10.81
N GLU A 269 28.11 10.63 -10.41
CA GLU A 269 29.50 11.12 -10.54
C GLU A 269 29.88 11.32 -12.01
N GLU A 270 29.62 10.33 -12.87
CA GLU A 270 29.86 10.42 -14.31
C GLU A 270 29.14 11.60 -14.97
N ALA A 271 27.90 11.85 -14.51
CA ALA A 271 27.08 12.98 -15.01
C ALA A 271 27.39 14.32 -14.33
N GLN A 272 28.31 14.36 -13.37
CA GLN A 272 28.68 15.56 -12.60
C GLN A 272 27.48 16.21 -11.88
N LEU A 273 26.60 15.40 -11.29
CA LEU A 273 25.36 15.83 -10.64
C LEU A 273 25.38 15.72 -9.12
N GLY A 274 26.55 15.61 -8.50
CA GLY A 274 26.67 15.44 -7.05
C GLY A 274 25.93 16.49 -6.22
N ASP A 275 25.89 17.73 -6.69
CA ASP A 275 25.20 18.84 -6.04
C ASP A 275 23.69 18.90 -6.36
N ARG A 276 23.22 18.15 -7.34
CA ARG A 276 21.84 18.24 -7.85
C ARG A 276 20.99 17.02 -7.57
N VAL A 277 21.60 15.90 -7.14
CA VAL A 277 20.91 14.67 -6.75
C VAL A 277 21.21 14.37 -5.31
N VAL A 278 20.15 14.34 -4.49
CA VAL A 278 20.25 14.16 -3.02
C VAL A 278 19.69 12.83 -2.62
N PHE A 279 20.45 12.01 -1.88
CA PHE A 279 19.97 10.84 -1.16
C PHE A 279 19.82 11.19 0.31
N THR A 280 18.61 11.19 0.84
CA THR A 280 18.39 11.48 2.27
C THR A 280 18.61 10.25 3.16
N GLY A 281 18.58 9.04 2.59
CA GLY A 281 18.44 7.83 3.37
C GLY A 281 17.03 7.66 3.94
N MET A 282 16.88 6.76 4.91
CA MET A 282 15.62 6.56 5.61
C MET A 282 15.34 7.77 6.52
N VAL A 283 14.13 8.30 6.41
CA VAL A 283 13.61 9.38 7.25
C VAL A 283 12.39 8.90 8.03
N ASP A 284 12.00 9.60 9.08
CA ASP A 284 10.79 9.30 9.84
C ASP A 284 9.50 9.75 9.14
N ARG A 285 8.34 9.41 9.68
CA ARG A 285 7.03 9.73 9.08
C ARG A 285 6.78 11.24 8.94
N PRO A 286 7.07 12.09 9.94
CA PRO A 286 6.96 13.54 9.80
C PRO A 286 7.78 14.10 8.63
N ASP A 287 9.02 13.64 8.47
CA ASP A 287 9.87 14.05 7.35
C ASP A 287 9.35 13.54 5.99
N VAL A 288 8.76 12.33 5.92
CA VAL A 288 8.07 11.86 4.71
C VAL A 288 6.95 12.81 4.32
N ILE A 289 6.10 13.22 5.27
CA ILE A 289 5.00 14.16 5.05
C ILE A 289 5.55 15.52 4.60
N ALA A 290 6.61 16.00 5.25
CA ALA A 290 7.28 17.23 4.89
C ALA A 290 7.83 17.20 3.45
N TRP A 291 8.50 16.13 3.05
CA TRP A 291 8.98 15.98 1.68
C TRP A 291 7.85 15.95 0.66
N LEU A 292 6.76 15.23 0.96
CA LEU A 292 5.58 15.21 0.08
C LEU A 292 4.95 16.59 -0.04
N ALA A 293 4.86 17.37 1.05
CA ALA A 293 4.25 18.70 1.05
C ALA A 293 5.11 19.78 0.38
N HIS A 294 6.44 19.63 0.39
CA HIS A 294 7.36 20.66 -0.10
C HIS A 294 8.08 20.31 -1.40
N ALA A 295 7.84 19.16 -1.98
CA ALA A 295 8.26 18.85 -3.34
C ALA A 295 7.37 19.56 -4.37
N ASP A 296 7.92 19.91 -5.54
CA ASP A 296 7.12 20.46 -6.63
C ASP A 296 6.41 19.36 -7.42
N ALA A 297 7.06 18.19 -7.57
CA ALA A 297 6.47 17.02 -8.20
C ALA A 297 7.07 15.73 -7.63
N HIS A 298 6.22 14.75 -7.32
CA HIS A 298 6.65 13.40 -6.93
C HIS A 298 6.71 12.50 -8.15
N VAL A 299 7.90 12.02 -8.45
CA VAL A 299 8.18 11.09 -9.56
C VAL A 299 8.07 9.66 -9.05
N ILE A 300 7.17 8.87 -9.64
CA ILE A 300 6.87 7.48 -9.28
C ILE A 300 7.18 6.59 -10.48
N PRO A 301 8.47 6.32 -10.76
CA PRO A 301 8.91 5.66 -11.99
C PRO A 301 8.93 4.14 -11.86
N VAL A 302 7.98 3.60 -11.11
CA VAL A 302 7.96 2.17 -10.76
C VAL A 302 7.82 1.28 -11.98
N ARG A 303 8.50 0.13 -11.97
CA ARG A 303 8.33 -0.94 -12.96
C ARG A 303 7.11 -1.81 -12.68
N PHE A 304 6.70 -1.85 -11.42
CA PHE A 304 5.48 -2.51 -10.99
C PHE A 304 5.01 -1.95 -9.65
N MET A 305 3.72 -1.65 -9.54
CA MET A 305 3.06 -1.32 -8.28
C MET A 305 1.60 -1.78 -8.32
N ASN A 306 1.17 -2.46 -7.26
CA ASN A 306 -0.17 -3.01 -7.12
C ASN A 306 -1.00 -2.27 -6.06
N SER A 307 -0.65 -1.01 -5.79
CA SER A 307 -1.36 -0.17 -4.85
C SER A 307 -1.13 1.30 -5.20
N GLY A 308 -2.20 2.07 -5.23
CA GLY A 308 -2.16 3.51 -5.46
C GLY A 308 -1.89 4.34 -4.19
N ALA A 309 -1.54 3.73 -3.06
CA ALA A 309 -1.42 4.43 -1.78
C ALA A 309 -0.45 5.61 -1.82
N VAL A 310 0.74 5.44 -2.40
CA VAL A 310 1.75 6.52 -2.49
C VAL A 310 1.27 7.69 -3.36
N VAL A 311 0.45 7.42 -4.38
CA VAL A 311 -0.19 8.45 -5.20
C VAL A 311 -1.20 9.23 -4.37
N ALA A 312 -2.02 8.51 -3.61
CA ALA A 312 -3.02 9.10 -2.71
C ALA A 312 -2.35 9.95 -1.60
N GLU A 313 -1.26 9.47 -1.01
CA GLU A 313 -0.46 10.24 -0.04
C GLU A 313 0.09 11.53 -0.64
N THR A 314 0.61 11.46 -1.88
CA THR A 314 1.14 12.61 -2.59
C THR A 314 0.07 13.67 -2.81
N TRP A 315 -1.11 13.27 -3.28
CA TRP A 315 -2.22 14.18 -3.47
C TRP A 315 -2.81 14.71 -2.16
N ALA A 316 -2.85 13.90 -1.10
CA ALA A 316 -3.24 14.34 0.23
C ALA A 316 -2.32 15.46 0.74
N ALA A 317 -1.03 15.37 0.48
CA ALA A 317 -0.04 16.39 0.79
C ALA A 317 -0.10 17.63 -0.12
N GLY A 318 -0.90 17.61 -1.20
CA GLY A 318 -1.05 18.74 -2.11
C GLY A 318 0.03 18.82 -3.20
N THR A 319 0.68 17.72 -3.52
CA THR A 319 1.75 17.65 -4.52
C THR A 319 1.30 16.88 -5.76
N VAL A 320 1.85 17.26 -6.92
CA VAL A 320 1.58 16.63 -8.22
C VAL A 320 2.40 15.36 -8.37
N VAL A 321 1.81 14.34 -9.00
CA VAL A 321 2.51 13.10 -9.36
C VAL A 321 2.93 13.10 -10.83
N ILE A 322 4.11 12.51 -11.10
CA ILE A 322 4.57 12.08 -12.41
C ILE A 322 4.78 10.57 -12.30
N GLN A 323 3.85 9.75 -12.78
CA GLN A 323 3.90 8.32 -12.56
C GLN A 323 3.97 7.50 -13.85
N SER A 324 4.52 6.28 -13.73
CA SER A 324 4.45 5.29 -14.79
C SER A 324 3.06 4.64 -14.86
N ASP A 325 2.68 4.13 -16.02
CA ASP A 325 1.45 3.35 -16.21
C ASP A 325 1.52 1.93 -15.60
N ALA A 326 2.66 1.58 -14.99
CA ALA A 326 2.81 0.35 -14.21
C ALA A 326 2.14 0.40 -12.82
N VAL A 327 1.69 1.57 -12.36
CA VAL A 327 0.90 1.71 -11.12
C VAL A 327 -0.53 1.23 -11.36
N ASP A 328 -1.03 0.36 -10.49
CA ASP A 328 -2.42 -0.10 -10.51
C ASP A 328 -2.99 -0.10 -9.07
N PRO A 329 -4.14 0.51 -8.82
CA PRO A 329 -4.97 1.22 -9.80
C PRO A 329 -4.34 2.52 -10.27
N ASN A 330 -4.55 2.82 -11.54
CA ASN A 330 -4.12 4.10 -12.10
C ASN A 330 -5.22 5.14 -11.95
N TYR A 331 -4.99 6.10 -11.05
CA TYR A 331 -5.92 7.22 -10.81
C TYR A 331 -5.54 8.49 -11.57
N VAL A 332 -4.36 8.50 -12.20
CA VAL A 332 -3.85 9.70 -12.88
C VAL A 332 -4.50 9.87 -14.24
N ILE A 333 -5.04 11.05 -14.46
CA ILE A 333 -5.52 11.56 -15.74
C ILE A 333 -4.45 12.54 -16.24
N ASP A 334 -3.73 12.17 -17.31
CA ASP A 334 -2.59 12.93 -17.80
C ASP A 334 -2.96 14.38 -18.11
N GLY A 335 -2.22 15.30 -17.51
CA GLY A 335 -2.44 16.74 -17.65
C GLY A 335 -3.59 17.32 -16.80
N ALA A 336 -4.41 16.51 -16.13
CA ALA A 336 -5.53 16.98 -15.32
C ALA A 336 -5.24 16.96 -13.81
N ASN A 337 -4.79 15.83 -13.27
CA ASN A 337 -4.47 15.67 -11.84
C ASN A 337 -3.04 15.15 -11.61
N GLY A 338 -2.25 14.99 -12.65
CA GLY A 338 -0.88 14.53 -12.64
C GLY A 338 -0.37 14.31 -14.06
N TYR A 339 0.81 13.69 -14.17
CA TYR A 339 1.40 13.32 -15.45
C TYR A 339 1.61 11.81 -15.51
N LEU A 340 1.28 11.21 -16.66
CA LEU A 340 1.43 9.79 -16.92
C LEU A 340 2.46 9.56 -18.02
N PHE A 341 3.31 8.54 -17.84
CA PHE A 341 4.26 8.12 -18.85
C PHE A 341 4.33 6.59 -18.96
N PRO A 342 4.68 6.04 -20.14
CA PRO A 342 4.85 4.59 -20.31
C PRO A 342 5.99 4.06 -19.43
N ALA A 343 5.74 2.96 -18.73
CA ALA A 343 6.73 2.31 -17.87
C ALA A 343 8.04 2.07 -18.63
N GLU A 344 9.17 2.22 -17.94
CA GLU A 344 10.53 2.08 -18.47
C GLU A 344 10.94 3.10 -19.56
N SER A 345 10.06 4.01 -19.96
CA SER A 345 10.39 5.02 -20.95
C SER A 345 11.07 6.25 -20.31
N VAL A 346 12.40 6.23 -20.29
CA VAL A 346 13.22 7.35 -19.79
C VAL A 346 12.95 8.64 -20.58
N ASP A 347 12.77 8.56 -21.90
CA ASP A 347 12.49 9.74 -22.75
C ASP A 347 11.13 10.38 -22.44
N ALA A 348 10.10 9.55 -22.26
CA ALA A 348 8.78 10.04 -21.89
C ALA A 348 8.79 10.66 -20.48
N LEU A 349 9.47 10.03 -19.52
CA LEU A 349 9.63 10.58 -18.18
C LEU A 349 10.38 11.92 -18.21
N ALA A 350 11.50 12.01 -18.95
CA ALA A 350 12.25 13.25 -19.14
C ALA A 350 11.39 14.37 -19.73
N GLY A 351 10.54 14.04 -20.72
CA GLY A 351 9.55 14.96 -21.27
C GLY A 351 8.55 15.46 -20.24
N LYS A 352 8.02 14.57 -19.39
CA LYS A 352 7.06 14.94 -18.31
C LYS A 352 7.72 15.78 -17.21
N MET A 353 8.96 15.46 -16.83
CA MET A 353 9.73 16.26 -15.86
C MET A 353 9.94 17.69 -16.39
N ARG A 354 10.33 17.83 -17.67
CA ARG A 354 10.46 19.14 -18.30
C ARG A 354 9.14 19.90 -18.32
N THR A 355 8.06 19.24 -18.74
CA THR A 355 6.72 19.85 -18.77
C THR A 355 6.29 20.33 -17.39
N ALA A 356 6.45 19.51 -16.35
CA ALA A 356 6.10 19.87 -14.97
C ALA A 356 6.89 21.09 -14.50
N CYS A 357 8.21 21.14 -14.75
CA CYS A 357 9.04 22.26 -14.33
C CYS A 357 8.66 23.57 -15.05
N HIS A 358 8.44 23.52 -16.36
CA HIS A 358 8.03 24.71 -17.13
C HIS A 358 6.63 25.21 -16.74
N ASN A 359 5.75 24.30 -16.35
CA ASN A 359 4.38 24.60 -15.95
C ASN A 359 4.23 24.73 -14.41
N ARG A 360 5.30 25.06 -13.67
CA ARG A 360 5.32 25.12 -12.20
C ARG A 360 4.12 25.87 -11.63
N ALA A 361 3.74 26.98 -12.24
CA ALA A 361 2.63 27.81 -11.76
C ALA A 361 1.25 27.12 -11.82
N SER A 362 1.08 26.10 -12.66
CA SER A 362 -0.18 25.35 -12.80
C SER A 362 -0.25 24.11 -11.91
N LEU A 363 0.87 23.66 -11.33
CA LEU A 363 0.93 22.44 -10.51
C LEU A 363 0.00 22.50 -9.28
N PRO A 364 -0.14 23.61 -8.53
CA PRO A 364 -1.06 23.68 -7.42
C PRO A 364 -2.52 23.40 -7.79
N ALA A 365 -2.99 23.93 -8.95
CA ALA A 365 -4.35 23.67 -9.43
C ALA A 365 -4.53 22.19 -9.80
N MET A 366 -3.53 21.56 -10.43
CA MET A 366 -3.52 20.13 -10.73
C MET A 366 -3.56 19.28 -9.45
N ALA A 367 -2.79 19.63 -8.43
CA ALA A 367 -2.77 18.95 -7.14
C ALA A 367 -4.12 19.03 -6.41
N VAL A 368 -4.84 20.15 -6.51
CA VAL A 368 -6.20 20.30 -5.95
C VAL A 368 -7.16 19.25 -6.54
N HIS A 369 -7.07 18.96 -7.83
CA HIS A 369 -7.89 17.91 -8.46
C HIS A 369 -7.55 16.52 -7.90
N GLY A 370 -6.26 16.20 -7.74
CA GLY A 370 -5.82 14.96 -7.12
C GLY A 370 -6.30 14.84 -5.67
N ARG A 371 -6.15 15.90 -4.87
CA ARG A 371 -6.60 15.93 -3.47
C ARG A 371 -8.11 15.74 -3.34
N ARG A 372 -8.89 16.37 -4.20
CA ARG A 372 -10.36 16.16 -4.23
C ARG A 372 -10.69 14.69 -4.47
N PHE A 373 -10.04 14.07 -5.44
CA PHE A 373 -10.23 12.64 -5.71
C PHE A 373 -9.94 11.76 -4.48
N VAL A 374 -8.87 12.06 -3.73
CA VAL A 374 -8.53 11.34 -2.48
C VAL A 374 -9.65 11.49 -1.45
N LEU A 375 -10.10 12.73 -1.20
CA LEU A 375 -11.13 13.02 -0.20
C LEU A 375 -12.47 12.32 -0.52
N GLU A 376 -12.81 12.20 -1.79
CA GLU A 376 -14.06 11.57 -2.24
C GLU A 376 -13.98 10.04 -2.29
N ASN A 377 -12.79 9.45 -2.54
CA ASN A 377 -12.68 8.04 -2.94
C ASN A 377 -11.72 7.19 -2.10
N LEU A 378 -10.72 7.80 -1.45
CA LEU A 378 -9.59 7.07 -0.86
C LEU A 378 -9.44 7.32 0.66
N THR A 379 -10.55 7.55 1.36
CA THR A 379 -10.58 7.70 2.82
C THR A 379 -10.97 6.39 3.51
N TYR A 380 -10.62 6.24 4.79
CA TYR A 380 -11.07 5.09 5.59
C TYR A 380 -12.59 5.05 5.76
N GLN A 381 -13.24 6.21 5.81
CA GLN A 381 -14.70 6.30 5.82
C GLN A 381 -15.29 5.68 4.55
N ARG A 382 -14.76 6.04 3.38
CA ARG A 382 -15.20 5.46 2.10
C ARG A 382 -14.97 3.96 2.03
N LEU A 383 -13.83 3.47 2.56
CA LEU A 383 -13.57 2.04 2.68
C LEU A 383 -14.65 1.33 3.50
N VAL A 384 -15.01 1.89 4.67
CA VAL A 384 -16.02 1.30 5.55
C VAL A 384 -17.40 1.31 4.90
N GLU A 385 -17.74 2.32 4.10
CA GLU A 385 -18.99 2.32 3.31
C GLU A 385 -19.03 1.15 2.32
N ILE A 386 -17.94 0.94 1.55
CA ILE A 386 -17.79 -0.18 0.61
C ILE A 386 -17.95 -1.53 1.34
N TYR A 387 -17.30 -1.68 2.48
CA TYR A 387 -17.41 -2.90 3.29
C TYR A 387 -18.80 -3.10 3.86
N SER A 388 -19.43 -2.03 4.33
CA SER A 388 -20.80 -2.05 4.88
C SER A 388 -21.85 -2.47 3.85
N GLU A 389 -21.70 -2.10 2.58
CA GLU A 389 -22.57 -2.57 1.50
C GLU A 389 -22.48 -4.09 1.34
N VAL A 390 -21.29 -4.64 1.38
CA VAL A 390 -21.08 -6.10 1.33
C VAL A 390 -21.62 -6.79 2.57
N TYR A 391 -21.39 -6.24 3.78
CA TYR A 391 -21.93 -6.80 5.01
C TYR A 391 -23.46 -6.84 5.01
N ARG A 392 -24.14 -5.75 4.59
CA ARG A 392 -25.61 -5.72 4.49
C ARG A 392 -26.12 -6.82 3.55
N ARG A 393 -25.44 -7.08 2.45
CA ARG A 393 -25.80 -8.15 1.51
C ARG A 393 -25.61 -9.55 2.10
N LEU A 394 -24.52 -9.76 2.85
CA LEU A 394 -24.16 -11.08 3.37
C LEU A 394 -24.92 -11.45 4.65
N VAL A 395 -25.26 -10.48 5.48
CA VAL A 395 -25.96 -10.69 6.78
C VAL A 395 -27.13 -9.70 6.94
N PRO A 396 -28.12 -9.69 6.04
CA PRO A 396 -29.21 -8.71 6.04
C PRO A 396 -30.03 -8.74 7.33
N GLN A 397 -30.14 -9.91 8.00
CA GLN A 397 -30.86 -10.07 9.27
C GLN A 397 -30.24 -9.29 10.42
N ALA A 398 -29.01 -8.87 10.34
CA ALA A 398 -28.35 -8.11 11.40
C ALA A 398 -28.56 -6.58 11.25
N PHE A 399 -29.16 -6.15 10.13
CA PHE A 399 -29.53 -4.76 9.84
C PHE A 399 -31.03 -4.53 9.83
N ALA A 400 -31.84 -5.60 9.97
CA ALA A 400 -33.30 -5.56 10.14
C ALA A 400 -33.65 -5.29 11.61
#